data_7469890c3d17b47765d0835b93d3b9ec
#
_entry.id   7469890c3d17b47765d0835b93d3b9ec
#
_cell.length_a   1.000
_cell.length_b   1.000
_cell.length_c   1.000
_cell.angle_alpha   90.00
_cell.angle_beta   90.00
_cell.angle_gamma   90.00
#
_symmetry.space_group_name_H-M   'P 1'
#
loop_
_entity.id
_entity.type
_entity.pdbx_description
1 polymer ?
#
loop_
_entity_poly.entity_id
_entity_poly.type
_entity_poly.pdbx_seq_one_letter_code
_entity_poly.pdbx_strand_id
1 'polypeptide(L)'
;MKKGKRKSNIAIIIVGAFGLFLLAIYINHRIQTTRESELLLPLGDLVEVDGHNMSVYSEGTGGKTLVFMSGAGTCSPILDFKSLYSLLSNDYKIVVVEKFGYGFSDVVNEPRDIETVLNQTRAAIQDAGHDGPYILCPHSMSGIEALYWAQQYPDEVEAIIGLDMAVPQYYDTMSINIPVMRIGQYAAALGITRLIPGISESDAIKHGTLTDTEKAIYKAVFYRRTATVTMIEEAKAIKENARLVSLGGIPQVPMLLFISDGSGGTGFDMETWRQIPKDYLSKTQNGGFIELDCPHYVHDYEYGRISKEIRSFLDTFE
;
A
#
# COMPACT_ATOMS: atom_id res chain seq x y z
N MET A 1 39.58 25.54 35.91
CA MET A 1 38.52 24.57 36.34
C MET A 1 37.07 25.08 36.30
N LYS A 2 36.74 26.36 36.53
CA LYS A 2 35.33 26.86 36.53
C LYS A 2 34.63 26.85 35.17
N LYS A 3 35.34 27.06 34.02
CA LYS A 3 34.75 27.09 32.66
C LYS A 3 34.24 25.72 32.20
N GLY A 4 34.88 24.61 32.59
CA GLY A 4 34.46 23.25 32.23
C GLY A 4 33.14 22.82 32.90
N LYS A 5 32.97 23.10 34.21
CA LYS A 5 31.74 22.80 34.96
C LYS A 5 30.53 23.57 34.43
N ARG A 6 30.72 24.84 34.00
CA ARG A 6 29.63 25.65 33.45
C ARG A 6 29.14 25.12 32.09
N LYS A 7 30.07 24.67 31.24
CA LYS A 7 29.71 24.03 29.95
C LYS A 7 28.97 22.70 30.15
N SER A 8 29.41 21.88 31.13
CA SER A 8 28.73 20.64 31.49
C SER A 8 27.30 20.86 31.99
N ASN A 9 27.10 21.87 32.87
CA ASN A 9 25.76 22.16 33.37
C ASN A 9 24.80 22.66 32.26
N ILE A 10 25.31 23.48 31.32
CA ILE A 10 24.52 23.94 30.17
C ILE A 10 24.14 22.74 29.27
N ALA A 11 25.05 21.84 29.00
CA ALA A 11 24.74 20.63 28.22
C ALA A 11 23.66 19.78 28.89
N ILE A 12 23.73 19.58 30.20
CA ILE A 12 22.72 18.82 30.97
C ILE A 12 21.35 19.52 30.88
N ILE A 13 21.29 20.83 31.00
CA ILE A 13 20.04 21.59 30.88
C ILE A 13 19.45 21.45 29.47
N ILE A 14 20.27 21.53 28.41
CA ILE A 14 19.81 21.36 27.03
C ILE A 14 19.27 19.95 26.80
N VAL A 15 19.98 18.92 27.25
CA VAL A 15 19.52 17.53 27.14
C VAL A 15 18.22 17.31 27.93
N GLY A 16 18.13 17.87 29.15
CA GLY A 16 16.93 17.80 29.96
C GLY A 16 15.74 18.50 29.29
N ALA A 17 15.93 19.72 28.75
CA ALA A 17 14.90 20.45 28.05
C ALA A 17 14.43 19.71 26.77
N PHE A 18 15.37 19.12 26.02
CA PHE A 18 15.07 18.30 24.86
C PHE A 18 14.26 17.04 25.23
N GLY A 19 14.65 16.36 26.32
CA GLY A 19 13.89 15.22 26.84
C GLY A 19 12.46 15.57 27.26
N LEU A 20 12.26 16.71 27.93
CA LEU A 20 10.93 17.21 28.30
C LEU A 20 10.10 17.58 27.06
N PHE A 21 10.72 18.16 26.04
CA PHE A 21 10.06 18.46 24.78
C PHE A 21 9.57 17.18 24.07
N LEU A 22 10.42 16.15 23.95
CA LEU A 22 10.00 14.86 23.37
C LEU A 22 8.90 14.20 24.21
N LEU A 23 8.97 14.28 25.53
CA LEU A 23 7.92 13.76 26.41
C LEU A 23 6.58 14.48 26.18
N ALA A 24 6.59 15.81 26.02
CA ALA A 24 5.39 16.58 25.72
C ALA A 24 4.78 16.19 24.36
N ILE A 25 5.59 15.98 23.33
CA ILE A 25 5.15 15.49 22.01
C ILE A 25 4.50 14.12 22.17
N TYR A 26 5.16 13.19 22.87
CA TYR A 26 4.65 11.84 23.08
C TYR A 26 3.31 11.86 23.84
N ILE A 27 3.19 12.64 24.91
CA ILE A 27 1.93 12.79 25.67
C ILE A 27 0.82 13.34 24.76
N ASN A 28 1.12 14.40 24.00
CA ASN A 28 0.14 14.94 23.04
C ASN A 28 -0.29 13.87 22.02
N HIS A 29 0.66 13.13 21.47
CA HIS A 29 0.37 12.04 20.52
C HIS A 29 -0.57 10.99 21.15
N ARG A 30 -0.31 10.57 22.39
CA ARG A 30 -1.17 9.61 23.12
C ARG A 30 -2.59 10.14 23.33
N ILE A 31 -2.71 11.42 23.72
CA ILE A 31 -4.01 12.07 23.90
C ILE A 31 -4.78 12.10 22.57
N GLN A 32 -4.14 12.53 21.49
CA GLN A 32 -4.78 12.59 20.17
C GLN A 32 -5.18 11.19 19.69
N THR A 33 -4.29 10.21 19.80
CA THR A 33 -4.57 8.82 19.42
C THR A 33 -5.76 8.24 20.19
N THR A 34 -5.93 8.61 21.47
CA THR A 34 -7.11 8.21 22.27
C THR A 34 -8.38 8.89 21.77
N ARG A 35 -8.32 10.18 21.45
CA ARG A 35 -9.48 10.91 20.89
C ARG A 35 -9.90 10.38 19.52
N GLU A 36 -8.93 10.02 18.69
CA GLU A 36 -9.13 9.45 17.36
C GLU A 36 -9.65 8.00 17.39
N SER A 37 -9.65 7.33 18.55
CA SER A 37 -10.08 5.92 18.63
C SER A 37 -11.54 5.69 18.23
N GLU A 38 -12.40 6.69 18.43
CA GLU A 38 -13.81 6.63 18.03
C GLU A 38 -13.99 6.61 16.50
N LEU A 39 -13.01 7.13 15.75
CA LEU A 39 -12.98 7.09 14.29
C LEU A 39 -12.50 5.75 13.73
N LEU A 40 -11.90 4.89 14.55
CA LEU A 40 -11.19 3.70 14.11
C LEU A 40 -12.04 2.43 14.28
N LEU A 41 -13.28 2.51 13.85
CA LEU A 41 -14.09 1.33 13.61
C LEU A 41 -13.64 0.72 12.26
N PRO A 42 -13.38 -0.61 12.19
CA PRO A 42 -13.03 -1.26 10.94
C PRO A 42 -14.05 -0.95 9.84
N LEU A 43 -13.55 -0.58 8.66
CA LEU A 43 -14.36 -0.30 7.48
C LEU A 43 -14.74 -1.58 6.74
N GLY A 44 -13.96 -2.64 6.89
CA GLY A 44 -14.18 -3.98 6.36
C GLY A 44 -14.43 -4.99 7.48
N ASP A 45 -14.70 -6.22 7.08
CA ASP A 45 -14.79 -7.36 7.98
C ASP A 45 -13.40 -7.74 8.50
N LEU A 46 -13.32 -8.15 9.76
CA LEU A 46 -12.10 -8.70 10.34
C LEU A 46 -12.18 -10.22 10.28
N VAL A 47 -11.27 -10.83 9.54
CA VAL A 47 -11.13 -12.29 9.45
C VAL A 47 -9.86 -12.74 10.15
N GLU A 48 -9.89 -13.92 10.78
CA GLU A 48 -8.72 -14.46 11.48
C GLU A 48 -7.82 -15.21 10.50
N VAL A 49 -6.56 -14.76 10.39
CA VAL A 49 -5.53 -15.43 9.58
C VAL A 49 -4.31 -15.61 10.49
N ASP A 50 -3.82 -16.84 10.62
CA ASP A 50 -2.64 -17.17 11.45
C ASP A 50 -2.75 -16.68 12.92
N GLY A 51 -3.97 -16.63 13.48
CA GLY A 51 -4.24 -16.16 14.85
C GLY A 51 -4.24 -14.63 15.02
N HIS A 52 -4.28 -13.88 13.92
CA HIS A 52 -4.35 -12.42 13.87
C HIS A 52 -5.51 -11.95 12.98
N ASN A 53 -6.01 -10.73 13.20
CA ASN A 53 -7.10 -10.17 12.39
C ASN A 53 -6.56 -9.47 11.15
N MET A 54 -7.11 -9.84 9.99
CA MET A 54 -6.90 -9.15 8.71
C MET A 54 -8.20 -8.51 8.27
N SER A 55 -8.14 -7.24 7.81
CA SER A 55 -9.30 -6.49 7.36
C SER A 55 -9.53 -6.72 5.86
N VAL A 56 -10.75 -7.10 5.50
CA VAL A 56 -11.19 -7.28 4.12
C VAL A 56 -12.47 -6.47 3.91
N TYR A 57 -12.41 -5.50 3.02
CA TYR A 57 -13.59 -4.72 2.62
C TYR A 57 -14.18 -5.26 1.34
N SER A 58 -15.50 -5.30 1.25
CA SER A 58 -16.17 -5.65 0.01
C SER A 58 -17.40 -4.79 -0.26
N GLU A 59 -17.63 -4.49 -1.53
CA GLU A 59 -18.87 -3.87 -2.03
C GLU A 59 -19.19 -4.33 -3.45
N GLY A 60 -20.40 -4.05 -3.91
CA GLY A 60 -20.86 -4.45 -5.24
C GLY A 60 -21.30 -5.92 -5.31
N THR A 61 -22.00 -6.27 -6.41
CA THR A 61 -22.63 -7.58 -6.59
C THR A 61 -22.41 -8.17 -7.99
N GLY A 62 -21.48 -7.64 -8.76
CA GLY A 62 -21.15 -8.11 -10.12
C GLY A 62 -20.60 -9.54 -10.13
N GLY A 63 -20.66 -10.18 -11.30
CA GLY A 63 -20.18 -11.55 -11.48
C GLY A 63 -18.67 -11.73 -11.44
N LYS A 64 -17.89 -10.66 -11.75
CA LYS A 64 -16.43 -10.66 -11.69
C LYS A 64 -15.95 -9.99 -10.39
N THR A 65 -14.92 -10.55 -9.74
CA THR A 65 -14.36 -10.02 -8.49
C THR A 65 -13.03 -9.32 -8.74
N LEU A 66 -12.97 -8.00 -8.47
CA LEU A 66 -11.77 -7.18 -8.53
C LEU A 66 -11.13 -7.09 -7.14
N VAL A 67 -9.90 -7.57 -7.01
CA VAL A 67 -9.13 -7.57 -5.75
C VAL A 67 -8.09 -6.46 -5.78
N PHE A 68 -8.30 -5.41 -5.01
CA PHE A 68 -7.38 -4.28 -4.88
C PHE A 68 -6.28 -4.59 -3.84
N MET A 69 -5.03 -4.45 -4.26
CA MET A 69 -3.85 -4.83 -3.49
C MET A 69 -2.92 -3.62 -3.35
N SER A 70 -2.69 -3.18 -2.13
CA SER A 70 -1.95 -1.93 -1.85
C SER A 70 -0.44 -2.06 -1.96
N GLY A 71 0.20 -0.98 -2.40
CA GLY A 71 1.64 -0.81 -2.41
C GLY A 71 2.26 -0.60 -1.03
N ALA A 72 3.58 -0.43 -1.01
CA ALA A 72 4.34 -0.19 0.22
C ALA A 72 3.91 1.12 0.90
N GLY A 73 3.66 1.05 2.21
CA GLY A 73 3.42 2.24 3.03
C GLY A 73 2.05 2.89 2.88
N THR A 74 1.14 2.37 2.08
CA THR A 74 -0.25 2.82 1.98
C THR A 74 -0.96 2.59 3.31
N CYS A 75 -1.17 3.66 4.09
CA CYS A 75 -1.66 3.52 5.46
C CYS A 75 -3.09 2.98 5.56
N SER A 76 -3.98 3.34 4.63
CA SER A 76 -5.38 2.92 4.61
C SER A 76 -5.82 2.50 3.21
N PRO A 77 -5.53 1.25 2.80
CA PRO A 77 -5.86 0.73 1.48
C PRO A 77 -7.33 0.92 1.07
N ILE A 78 -8.27 0.64 1.96
CA ILE A 78 -9.70 0.79 1.68
C ILE A 78 -10.03 2.22 1.25
N LEU A 79 -9.51 3.22 1.94
CA LEU A 79 -9.78 4.63 1.61
C LEU A 79 -8.93 5.14 0.44
N ASP A 80 -7.76 4.55 0.24
CA ASP A 80 -6.84 4.92 -0.83
C ASP A 80 -7.43 4.58 -2.21
N PHE A 81 -7.97 3.37 -2.38
CA PHE A 81 -8.59 2.95 -3.64
C PHE A 81 -10.03 3.44 -3.84
N LYS A 82 -10.63 4.12 -2.86
CA LYS A 82 -12.07 4.42 -2.87
C LYS A 82 -12.52 5.19 -4.11
N SER A 83 -11.77 6.16 -4.55
CA SER A 83 -12.12 6.99 -5.71
C SER A 83 -12.31 6.15 -6.98
N LEU A 84 -11.51 5.10 -7.13
CA LEU A 84 -11.59 4.21 -8.28
C LEU A 84 -12.66 3.12 -8.08
N TYR A 85 -12.60 2.36 -6.98
CA TYR A 85 -13.48 1.21 -6.84
C TYR A 85 -14.96 1.60 -6.73
N SER A 86 -15.29 2.75 -6.14
CA SER A 86 -16.69 3.23 -6.08
C SER A 86 -17.30 3.49 -7.45
N LEU A 87 -16.49 3.75 -8.48
CA LEU A 87 -16.99 3.83 -9.86
C LEU A 87 -17.22 2.47 -10.51
N LEU A 88 -16.62 1.41 -9.97
CA LEU A 88 -16.65 0.05 -10.51
C LEU A 88 -17.66 -0.87 -9.78
N SER A 89 -18.04 -0.54 -8.56
CA SER A 89 -18.85 -1.38 -7.67
C SER A 89 -20.29 -1.63 -8.17
N ASN A 90 -20.78 -0.84 -9.12
CA ASN A 90 -22.06 -1.11 -9.77
C ASN A 90 -22.01 -2.30 -10.74
N ASP A 91 -20.84 -2.59 -11.31
CA ASP A 91 -20.64 -3.57 -12.37
C ASP A 91 -19.91 -4.81 -11.88
N TYR A 92 -19.07 -4.64 -10.86
CA TYR A 92 -18.17 -5.67 -10.35
C TYR A 92 -18.30 -5.82 -8.83
N LYS A 93 -17.93 -7.01 -8.35
CA LYS A 93 -17.67 -7.23 -6.93
C LYS A 93 -16.28 -6.69 -6.59
N ILE A 94 -16.19 -5.79 -5.64
CA ILE A 94 -14.94 -5.17 -5.19
C ILE A 94 -14.51 -5.86 -3.91
N VAL A 95 -13.22 -6.18 -3.82
CA VAL A 95 -12.57 -6.65 -2.61
C VAL A 95 -11.28 -5.84 -2.40
N VAL A 96 -11.11 -5.25 -1.22
CA VAL A 96 -9.88 -4.55 -0.82
C VAL A 96 -9.29 -5.26 0.38
N VAL A 97 -8.08 -5.79 0.24
CA VAL A 97 -7.38 -6.45 1.35
C VAL A 97 -6.40 -5.49 1.99
N GLU A 98 -6.54 -5.30 3.28
CA GLU A 98 -5.54 -4.62 4.10
C GLU A 98 -4.60 -5.69 4.68
N LYS A 99 -3.43 -5.86 4.07
CA LYS A 99 -2.41 -6.80 4.55
C LYS A 99 -2.04 -6.52 6.01
N PHE A 100 -1.45 -7.47 6.71
CA PHE A 100 -0.92 -7.21 8.05
C PHE A 100 -0.02 -5.97 8.07
N GLY A 101 -0.21 -5.13 9.09
CA GLY A 101 0.49 -3.86 9.25
C GLY A 101 -0.17 -2.67 8.57
N TYR A 102 -1.21 -2.88 7.76
CA TYR A 102 -1.94 -1.86 7.00
C TYR A 102 -3.34 -1.67 7.58
N GLY A 103 -3.90 -0.47 7.42
CA GLY A 103 -5.28 -0.15 7.76
C GLY A 103 -5.73 -0.62 9.12
N PHE A 104 -6.78 -1.43 9.13
CA PHE A 104 -7.38 -2.00 10.32
C PHE A 104 -6.85 -3.40 10.70
N SER A 105 -5.98 -3.98 9.87
CA SER A 105 -5.34 -5.26 10.15
C SER A 105 -4.33 -5.17 11.30
N ASP A 106 -4.08 -6.30 11.95
CA ASP A 106 -3.09 -6.39 13.01
C ASP A 106 -1.67 -6.12 12.51
N VAL A 107 -0.83 -5.67 13.40
CA VAL A 107 0.61 -5.47 13.13
C VAL A 107 1.36 -6.67 13.65
N VAL A 108 2.01 -7.41 12.75
CA VAL A 108 2.78 -8.61 13.08
C VAL A 108 4.27 -8.38 12.85
N ASN A 109 5.10 -9.10 13.59
CA ASN A 109 6.57 -9.06 13.43
C ASN A 109 7.06 -10.43 12.95
N GLU A 110 6.60 -10.82 11.77
CA GLU A 110 6.85 -12.10 11.13
C GLU A 110 7.57 -11.92 9.80
N PRO A 111 8.23 -12.96 9.26
CA PRO A 111 8.79 -12.92 7.91
C PRO A 111 7.74 -12.53 6.86
N ARG A 112 8.14 -11.74 5.89
CA ARG A 112 7.28 -11.27 4.80
C ARG A 112 7.79 -11.76 3.45
N ASP A 113 8.19 -13.04 3.39
CA ASP A 113 8.44 -13.70 2.12
C ASP A 113 7.16 -13.78 1.30
N ILE A 114 7.32 -13.88 -0.04
CA ILE A 114 6.21 -13.74 -0.97
C ILE A 114 5.16 -14.86 -0.81
N GLU A 115 5.58 -16.06 -0.45
CA GLU A 115 4.69 -17.20 -0.25
C GLU A 115 3.81 -16.97 0.99
N THR A 116 4.40 -16.54 2.12
CA THR A 116 3.68 -16.20 3.35
C THR A 116 2.68 -15.08 3.10
N VAL A 117 3.09 -13.97 2.45
CA VAL A 117 2.20 -12.84 2.14
C VAL A 117 1.03 -13.29 1.27
N LEU A 118 1.29 -14.02 0.20
CA LEU A 118 0.24 -14.50 -0.71
C LEU A 118 -0.74 -15.46 -0.01
N ASN A 119 -0.23 -16.42 0.77
CA ASN A 119 -1.10 -17.36 1.47
C ASN A 119 -2.02 -16.65 2.48
N GLN A 120 -1.52 -15.64 3.19
CA GLN A 120 -2.32 -14.82 4.11
C GLN A 120 -3.36 -13.99 3.36
N THR A 121 -3.01 -13.35 2.23
CA THR A 121 -3.95 -12.60 1.41
C THR A 121 -5.07 -13.52 0.88
N ARG A 122 -4.72 -14.69 0.35
CA ARG A 122 -5.69 -15.66 -0.17
C ARG A 122 -6.63 -16.19 0.92
N ALA A 123 -6.07 -16.57 2.08
CA ALA A 123 -6.87 -17.02 3.22
C ALA A 123 -7.86 -15.94 3.66
N ALA A 124 -7.40 -14.68 3.80
CA ALA A 124 -8.28 -13.58 4.20
C ALA A 124 -9.45 -13.37 3.23
N ILE A 125 -9.21 -13.44 1.93
CA ILE A 125 -10.25 -13.29 0.90
C ILE A 125 -11.26 -14.43 0.96
N GLN A 126 -10.79 -15.69 1.10
CA GLN A 126 -11.62 -16.87 1.17
C GLN A 126 -12.45 -16.91 2.47
N ASP A 127 -11.84 -16.58 3.62
CA ASP A 127 -12.52 -16.52 4.91
C ASP A 127 -13.55 -15.38 4.99
N ALA A 128 -13.34 -14.30 4.19
CA ALA A 128 -14.36 -13.26 3.98
C ALA A 128 -15.49 -13.69 3.02
N GLY A 129 -15.48 -14.92 2.49
CA GLY A 129 -16.53 -15.49 1.65
C GLY A 129 -16.45 -15.07 0.18
N HIS A 130 -15.25 -14.80 -0.32
CA HIS A 130 -15.04 -14.46 -1.73
C HIS A 130 -14.28 -15.57 -2.45
N ASP A 131 -14.89 -16.13 -3.47
CA ASP A 131 -14.30 -17.16 -4.33
C ASP A 131 -13.80 -16.57 -5.65
N GLY A 132 -12.73 -17.16 -6.21
CA GLY A 132 -12.20 -16.84 -7.51
C GLY A 132 -13.02 -17.42 -8.68
N PRO A 133 -12.59 -17.18 -9.93
CA PRO A 133 -11.34 -16.49 -10.28
C PRO A 133 -11.42 -14.98 -10.05
N TYR A 134 -10.24 -14.39 -9.78
CA TYR A 134 -10.10 -12.97 -9.43
C TYR A 134 -9.47 -12.16 -10.56
N ILE A 135 -9.85 -10.89 -10.65
CA ILE A 135 -9.12 -9.86 -11.38
C ILE A 135 -8.28 -9.11 -10.35
N LEU A 136 -6.97 -9.25 -10.40
CA LEU A 136 -6.07 -8.61 -9.45
C LEU A 136 -5.79 -7.17 -9.88
N CYS A 137 -5.96 -6.22 -8.95
CA CYS A 137 -5.73 -4.80 -9.16
C CYS A 137 -4.57 -4.31 -8.25
N PRO A 138 -3.31 -4.73 -8.52
CA PRO A 138 -2.17 -4.35 -7.71
C PRO A 138 -1.73 -2.91 -7.96
N HIS A 139 -1.38 -2.19 -6.89
CA HIS A 139 -0.66 -0.93 -6.94
C HIS A 139 0.78 -1.12 -6.47
N SER A 140 1.74 -0.53 -7.22
CA SER A 140 3.14 -0.45 -6.76
C SER A 140 3.73 -1.83 -6.40
N MET A 141 4.29 -1.97 -5.20
CA MET A 141 4.97 -3.17 -4.71
C MET A 141 4.10 -4.44 -4.77
N SER A 142 2.77 -4.33 -4.62
CA SER A 142 1.90 -5.50 -4.71
C SER A 142 1.81 -6.13 -6.10
N GLY A 143 2.39 -5.49 -7.12
CA GLY A 143 2.61 -6.12 -8.41
C GLY A 143 3.43 -7.41 -8.31
N ILE A 144 4.39 -7.47 -7.38
CA ILE A 144 5.20 -8.67 -7.12
C ILE A 144 4.32 -9.81 -6.57
N GLU A 145 3.41 -9.49 -5.64
CA GLU A 145 2.46 -10.46 -5.08
C GLU A 145 1.46 -10.94 -6.13
N ALA A 146 0.89 -10.03 -6.94
CA ALA A 146 -0.06 -10.38 -7.99
C ALA A 146 0.57 -11.28 -9.07
N LEU A 147 1.81 -10.98 -9.48
CA LEU A 147 2.53 -11.83 -10.43
C LEU A 147 2.83 -13.21 -9.85
N TYR A 148 3.22 -13.29 -8.57
CA TYR A 148 3.45 -14.57 -7.90
C TYR A 148 2.15 -15.37 -7.78
N TRP A 149 1.03 -14.71 -7.44
CA TRP A 149 -0.28 -15.37 -7.41
C TRP A 149 -0.63 -16.01 -8.74
N ALA A 150 -0.53 -15.25 -9.84
CA ALA A 150 -0.82 -15.76 -11.16
C ALA A 150 0.16 -16.87 -11.63
N GLN A 151 1.39 -16.90 -11.10
CA GLN A 151 2.35 -17.98 -11.37
C GLN A 151 1.99 -19.27 -10.62
N GLN A 152 1.62 -19.17 -9.34
CA GLN A 152 1.40 -20.32 -8.48
C GLN A 152 -0.03 -20.90 -8.60
N TYR A 153 -1.00 -20.04 -8.86
CA TYR A 153 -2.43 -20.37 -8.92
C TYR A 153 -3.09 -19.75 -10.15
N PRO A 154 -2.67 -20.18 -11.36
CA PRO A 154 -3.16 -19.56 -12.62
C PRO A 154 -4.69 -19.69 -12.80
N ASP A 155 -5.31 -20.75 -12.28
CA ASP A 155 -6.75 -20.94 -12.37
C ASP A 155 -7.56 -20.01 -11.43
N GLU A 156 -6.89 -19.35 -10.48
CA GLU A 156 -7.52 -18.37 -9.59
C GLU A 156 -7.47 -16.94 -10.14
N VAL A 157 -6.67 -16.68 -11.18
CA VAL A 157 -6.44 -15.32 -11.69
C VAL A 157 -6.91 -15.18 -13.14
N GLU A 158 -7.99 -14.45 -13.32
CA GLU A 158 -8.57 -14.19 -14.64
C GLU A 158 -7.78 -13.14 -15.42
N ALA A 159 -7.36 -12.06 -14.75
CA ALA A 159 -6.55 -10.97 -15.33
C ALA A 159 -5.79 -10.20 -14.25
N ILE A 160 -4.81 -9.39 -14.68
CA ILE A 160 -4.11 -8.41 -13.84
C ILE A 160 -4.33 -7.00 -14.41
N ILE A 161 -4.81 -6.08 -13.58
CA ILE A 161 -4.97 -4.67 -13.89
C ILE A 161 -4.01 -3.88 -13.02
N GLY A 162 -2.80 -3.61 -13.51
CA GLY A 162 -1.76 -2.95 -12.76
C GLY A 162 -2.01 -1.44 -12.64
N LEU A 163 -2.21 -0.95 -11.43
CA LEU A 163 -2.33 0.46 -11.09
C LEU A 163 -0.92 1.00 -10.76
N ASP A 164 -0.16 1.33 -11.77
CA ASP A 164 1.26 1.70 -11.65
C ASP A 164 2.08 0.66 -10.87
N MET A 165 1.81 -0.61 -11.14
CA MET A 165 2.37 -1.74 -10.40
C MET A 165 3.86 -1.94 -10.71
N ALA A 166 4.59 -2.40 -9.70
CA ALA A 166 5.97 -2.80 -9.89
C ALA A 166 6.07 -4.18 -10.56
N VAL A 167 7.05 -4.29 -11.46
CA VAL A 167 7.52 -5.57 -11.99
C VAL A 167 8.91 -5.90 -11.42
N PRO A 168 9.37 -7.17 -11.43
CA PRO A 168 10.61 -7.58 -10.77
C PRO A 168 11.83 -6.73 -11.11
N GLN A 169 11.96 -6.28 -12.36
CA GLN A 169 13.12 -5.54 -12.88
C GLN A 169 13.37 -4.20 -12.17
N TYR A 170 12.35 -3.56 -11.58
CA TYR A 170 12.58 -2.36 -10.79
C TYR A 170 13.51 -2.62 -9.60
N TYR A 171 13.43 -3.80 -9.01
CA TYR A 171 14.19 -4.15 -7.80
C TYR A 171 15.66 -4.51 -8.07
N ASP A 172 16.08 -4.63 -9.34
CA ASP A 172 17.48 -4.81 -9.70
C ASP A 172 18.33 -3.58 -9.31
N THR A 173 17.75 -2.39 -9.44
CA THR A 173 18.44 -1.11 -9.19
C THR A 173 17.87 -0.31 -8.02
N MET A 174 16.62 -0.54 -7.62
CA MET A 174 15.97 0.19 -6.52
C MET A 174 16.75 0.07 -5.21
N SER A 175 16.96 1.19 -4.53
CA SER A 175 17.57 1.22 -3.19
C SER A 175 16.51 1.26 -2.10
N ILE A 176 16.60 0.37 -1.12
CA ILE A 176 15.72 0.33 0.05
C ILE A 176 16.50 0.71 1.29
N ASN A 177 16.13 1.81 1.91
CA ASN A 177 16.85 2.36 3.07
C ASN A 177 16.15 1.99 4.38
N ILE A 178 16.36 0.77 4.86
CA ILE A 178 15.79 0.27 6.11
C ILE A 178 16.12 1.15 7.32
N PRO A 179 17.36 1.68 7.51
CA PRO A 179 17.66 2.62 8.60
C PRO A 179 16.76 3.86 8.59
N VAL A 180 16.50 4.46 7.43
CA VAL A 180 15.59 5.62 7.31
C VAL A 180 14.15 5.24 7.66
N MET A 181 13.68 4.08 7.21
CA MET A 181 12.35 3.57 7.57
C MET A 181 12.21 3.35 9.08
N ARG A 182 13.26 2.83 9.76
CA ARG A 182 13.29 2.69 11.23
C ARG A 182 13.23 4.04 11.95
N ILE A 183 13.94 5.06 11.45
CA ILE A 183 13.85 6.43 11.98
C ILE A 183 12.42 6.95 11.83
N GLY A 184 11.79 6.76 10.67
CA GLY A 184 10.39 7.10 10.42
C GLY A 184 9.44 6.40 11.40
N GLN A 185 9.64 5.11 11.65
CA GLN A 185 8.87 4.33 12.62
C GLN A 185 8.94 4.93 14.04
N TYR A 186 10.16 5.25 14.53
CA TYR A 186 10.32 5.86 15.85
C TYR A 186 9.73 7.27 15.90
N ALA A 187 9.88 8.06 14.84
CA ALA A 187 9.31 9.40 14.75
C ALA A 187 7.76 9.34 14.80
N ALA A 188 7.15 8.38 14.10
CA ALA A 188 5.71 8.14 14.14
C ALA A 188 5.25 7.70 15.55
N ALA A 189 5.94 6.73 16.15
CA ALA A 189 5.61 6.21 17.49
C ALA A 189 5.72 7.27 18.59
N LEU A 190 6.67 8.21 18.46
CA LEU A 190 6.81 9.35 19.36
C LEU A 190 5.83 10.50 19.06
N GLY A 191 5.16 10.48 17.91
CA GLY A 191 4.25 11.54 17.48
C GLY A 191 4.94 12.74 16.86
N ILE A 192 6.22 12.64 16.51
CA ILE A 192 6.99 13.72 15.84
C ILE A 192 6.33 14.06 14.48
N THR A 193 5.78 13.07 13.80
CA THR A 193 5.04 13.26 12.54
C THR A 193 3.88 14.26 12.67
N ARG A 194 3.25 14.40 13.85
CA ARG A 194 2.17 15.38 14.09
C ARG A 194 2.64 16.84 14.06
N LEU A 195 3.95 17.07 14.15
CA LEU A 195 4.54 18.42 14.06
C LEU A 195 4.78 18.87 12.61
N ILE A 196 4.63 17.97 11.64
CA ILE A 196 4.88 18.26 10.23
C ILE A 196 3.53 18.56 9.57
N PRO A 197 3.25 19.82 9.17
CA PRO A 197 2.00 20.16 8.51
C PRO A 197 1.79 19.36 7.23
N GLY A 198 0.57 18.84 7.04
CA GLY A 198 0.18 18.13 5.81
C GLY A 198 0.74 16.72 5.64
N ILE A 199 1.57 16.21 6.56
CA ILE A 199 2.20 14.88 6.40
C ILE A 199 1.18 13.73 6.31
N SER A 200 0.01 13.88 6.91
CA SER A 200 -1.08 12.90 6.85
C SER A 200 -2.06 13.11 5.69
N GLU A 201 -1.74 14.05 4.80
CA GLU A 201 -2.58 14.36 3.63
C GLU A 201 -2.05 13.59 2.42
N SER A 202 -2.53 12.34 2.27
CA SER A 202 -2.26 11.51 1.09
C SER A 202 -2.89 12.09 -0.19
N ASP A 203 -2.55 11.50 -1.32
CA ASP A 203 -3.16 11.87 -2.59
C ASP A 203 -4.66 11.55 -2.61
N ALA A 204 -5.11 10.47 -1.96
CA ALA A 204 -6.53 10.16 -1.76
C ALA A 204 -7.30 11.29 -1.04
N ILE A 205 -6.67 11.95 -0.06
CA ILE A 205 -7.26 13.10 0.65
C ILE A 205 -7.32 14.35 -0.23
N LYS A 206 -6.26 14.59 -1.03
CA LYS A 206 -6.11 15.82 -1.82
C LYS A 206 -6.83 15.78 -3.14
N HIS A 207 -6.80 14.64 -3.83
CA HIS A 207 -7.24 14.49 -5.21
C HIS A 207 -8.41 13.51 -5.37
N GLY A 208 -8.61 12.62 -4.39
CA GLY A 208 -9.68 11.64 -4.41
C GLY A 208 -11.05 12.21 -3.98
N THR A 209 -12.00 11.30 -3.83
CA THR A 209 -13.42 11.62 -3.56
C THR A 209 -13.84 11.38 -2.11
N LEU A 210 -12.89 11.30 -1.17
CA LEU A 210 -13.18 11.03 0.23
C LEU A 210 -14.04 12.14 0.86
N THR A 211 -15.04 11.75 1.63
CA THR A 211 -15.82 12.65 2.50
C THR A 211 -14.96 13.20 3.64
N ASP A 212 -15.41 14.25 4.32
CA ASP A 212 -14.66 14.83 5.45
C ASP A 212 -14.49 13.82 6.60
N THR A 213 -15.47 12.94 6.83
CA THR A 213 -15.37 11.85 7.81
C THR A 213 -14.29 10.85 7.41
N GLU A 214 -14.25 10.42 6.15
CA GLU A 214 -13.25 9.48 5.64
C GLU A 214 -11.84 10.07 5.64
N LYS A 215 -11.70 11.36 5.33
CA LYS A 215 -10.44 12.10 5.48
C LYS A 215 -9.96 12.10 6.94
N ALA A 216 -10.88 12.27 7.90
CA ALA A 216 -10.55 12.21 9.31
C ALA A 216 -10.12 10.79 9.73
N ILE A 217 -10.81 9.75 9.25
CA ILE A 217 -10.44 8.34 9.47
C ILE A 217 -9.06 8.05 8.87
N TYR A 218 -8.81 8.44 7.61
CA TYR A 218 -7.52 8.25 6.96
C TYR A 218 -6.37 8.86 7.77
N LYS A 219 -6.53 10.12 8.24
CA LYS A 219 -5.53 10.79 9.07
C LYS A 219 -5.32 10.06 10.41
N ALA A 220 -6.37 9.56 11.04
CA ALA A 220 -6.26 8.78 12.27
C ALA A 220 -5.52 7.46 12.05
N VAL A 221 -5.81 6.75 10.95
CA VAL A 221 -5.10 5.53 10.54
C VAL A 221 -3.64 5.84 10.25
N PHE A 222 -3.34 6.92 9.50
CA PHE A 222 -1.97 7.35 9.21
C PHE A 222 -1.11 7.45 10.47
N TYR A 223 -1.59 8.13 11.51
CA TYR A 223 -0.83 8.29 12.76
C TYR A 223 -0.65 7.00 13.56
N ARG A 224 -1.32 5.92 13.21
CA ARG A 224 -1.17 4.59 13.83
C ARG A 224 -0.42 3.58 12.97
N ARG A 225 -0.45 3.74 11.64
CA ARG A 225 0.04 2.76 10.67
C ARG A 225 1.25 3.22 9.85
N THR A 226 1.80 4.40 10.12
CA THR A 226 3.02 4.85 9.45
C THR A 226 4.21 3.99 9.84
N ALA A 227 4.86 3.38 8.85
CA ALA A 227 6.09 2.60 8.99
C ALA A 227 5.99 1.53 10.10
N THR A 228 4.93 0.72 10.07
CA THR A 228 4.79 -0.41 11.02
C THR A 228 5.97 -1.38 10.90
N VAL A 229 6.17 -2.19 11.94
CA VAL A 229 7.20 -3.23 11.88
C VAL A 229 6.96 -4.18 10.72
N THR A 230 5.72 -4.54 10.44
CA THR A 230 5.31 -5.41 9.32
C THR A 230 5.70 -4.81 7.97
N MET A 231 5.42 -3.51 7.74
CA MET A 231 5.83 -2.79 6.51
C MET A 231 7.35 -2.77 6.32
N ILE A 232 8.11 -2.66 7.41
CA ILE A 232 9.57 -2.68 7.36
C ILE A 232 10.09 -4.09 7.04
N GLU A 233 9.50 -5.14 7.60
CA GLU A 233 9.87 -6.52 7.26
C GLU A 233 9.50 -6.83 5.80
N GLU A 234 8.37 -6.35 5.29
CA GLU A 234 7.98 -6.44 3.87
C GLU A 234 9.01 -5.74 2.96
N ALA A 235 9.44 -4.53 3.33
CA ALA A 235 10.48 -3.80 2.58
C ALA A 235 11.85 -4.51 2.59
N LYS A 236 12.19 -5.25 3.64
CA LYS A 236 13.41 -6.06 3.69
C LYS A 236 13.34 -7.25 2.73
N ALA A 237 12.18 -7.88 2.62
CA ALA A 237 11.99 -9.08 1.84
C ALA A 237 11.83 -8.81 0.34
N ILE A 238 11.41 -7.60 -0.05
CA ILE A 238 10.91 -7.33 -1.41
C ILE A 238 11.90 -7.63 -2.52
N LYS A 239 13.20 -7.40 -2.34
CA LYS A 239 14.20 -7.73 -3.39
C LYS A 239 14.32 -9.22 -3.63
N GLU A 240 14.29 -10.02 -2.58
CA GLU A 240 14.32 -11.48 -2.70
C GLU A 240 12.99 -11.99 -3.25
N ASN A 241 11.87 -11.42 -2.82
CA ASN A 241 10.55 -11.72 -3.37
C ASN A 241 10.50 -11.44 -4.87
N ALA A 242 10.98 -10.27 -5.32
CA ALA A 242 11.05 -9.92 -6.74
C ALA A 242 11.96 -10.87 -7.53
N ARG A 243 13.10 -11.26 -6.95
CA ARG A 243 14.01 -12.25 -7.54
C ARG A 243 13.33 -13.61 -7.74
N LEU A 244 12.60 -14.10 -6.74
CA LEU A 244 11.84 -15.36 -6.84
C LEU A 244 10.77 -15.28 -7.94
N VAL A 245 10.02 -14.19 -8.00
CA VAL A 245 8.99 -13.95 -9.03
C VAL A 245 9.63 -13.91 -10.43
N SER A 246 10.81 -13.29 -10.57
CA SER A 246 11.51 -13.26 -11.87
C SER A 246 11.91 -14.64 -12.39
N LEU A 247 12.19 -15.58 -11.48
CA LEU A 247 12.54 -16.98 -11.84
C LEU A 247 11.32 -17.81 -12.27
N GLY A 248 10.13 -17.47 -11.80
CA GLY A 248 8.88 -18.14 -12.16
C GLY A 248 8.40 -17.85 -13.59
N GLY A 249 9.05 -16.91 -14.27
CA GLY A 249 8.66 -16.48 -15.61
C GLY A 249 7.49 -15.50 -15.60
N ILE A 250 6.94 -15.21 -16.76
CA ILE A 250 5.84 -14.27 -16.92
C ILE A 250 4.51 -15.05 -16.97
N PRO A 251 3.54 -14.74 -16.07
CA PRO A 251 2.23 -15.39 -16.12
C PRO A 251 1.54 -15.12 -17.47
N GLN A 252 0.80 -16.10 -17.96
CA GLN A 252 0.11 -16.02 -19.26
C GLN A 252 -1.35 -15.54 -19.11
N VAL A 253 -1.66 -14.79 -18.05
CA VAL A 253 -2.95 -14.14 -17.88
C VAL A 253 -2.99 -12.81 -18.61
N PRO A 254 -4.14 -12.35 -19.08
CA PRO A 254 -4.29 -11.00 -19.66
C PRO A 254 -3.86 -9.92 -18.67
N MET A 255 -3.14 -8.89 -19.17
CA MET A 255 -2.65 -7.80 -18.33
C MET A 255 -2.94 -6.44 -18.97
N LEU A 256 -3.48 -5.51 -18.20
CA LEU A 256 -3.55 -4.09 -18.53
C LEU A 256 -2.79 -3.29 -17.48
N LEU A 257 -1.74 -2.57 -17.87
CA LEU A 257 -0.95 -1.76 -16.96
C LEU A 257 -1.21 -0.27 -17.18
N PHE A 258 -1.65 0.44 -16.16
CA PHE A 258 -1.63 1.89 -16.11
C PHE A 258 -0.25 2.31 -15.60
N ILE A 259 0.42 3.21 -16.31
CA ILE A 259 1.81 3.59 -16.03
C ILE A 259 1.86 5.11 -15.84
N SER A 260 2.30 5.55 -14.67
CA SER A 260 2.43 6.96 -14.30
C SER A 260 3.60 7.68 -14.98
N ASP A 261 3.84 8.94 -14.61
CA ASP A 261 5.04 9.67 -15.00
C ASP A 261 6.27 9.37 -14.12
N GLY A 262 6.13 8.46 -13.13
CA GLY A 262 7.19 8.07 -12.20
C GLY A 262 7.40 9.04 -11.05
N SER A 263 6.73 10.19 -11.02
CA SER A 263 6.79 11.11 -9.87
C SER A 263 5.99 10.58 -8.68
N GLY A 264 6.13 11.20 -7.52
CA GLY A 264 5.36 10.79 -6.33
C GLY A 264 5.96 9.61 -5.54
N GLY A 265 7.27 9.36 -5.67
CA GLY A 265 7.97 8.47 -4.74
C GLY A 265 8.55 7.18 -5.32
N THR A 266 8.51 6.97 -6.64
CA THR A 266 9.08 5.77 -7.28
C THR A 266 10.61 5.70 -7.18
N GLY A 267 11.28 6.87 -7.16
CA GLY A 267 12.75 6.97 -7.15
C GLY A 267 13.39 6.81 -8.53
N PHE A 268 12.59 6.72 -9.60
CA PHE A 268 13.03 6.64 -10.99
C PHE A 268 12.68 7.92 -11.75
N ASP A 269 13.41 8.20 -12.83
CA ASP A 269 12.97 9.16 -13.84
C ASP A 269 11.83 8.56 -14.70
N MET A 270 11.07 9.44 -15.36
CA MET A 270 9.88 9.07 -16.14
C MET A 270 10.19 8.05 -17.26
N GLU A 271 11.31 8.23 -17.97
CA GLU A 271 11.67 7.36 -19.08
C GLU A 271 11.95 5.93 -18.58
N THR A 272 12.78 5.82 -17.56
CA THR A 272 13.09 4.53 -16.91
C THR A 272 11.85 3.90 -16.33
N TRP A 273 11.02 4.66 -15.62
CA TRP A 273 9.79 4.16 -14.99
C TRP A 273 8.82 3.60 -16.03
N ARG A 274 8.60 4.29 -17.15
CA ARG A 274 7.69 3.85 -18.21
C ARG A 274 8.25 2.71 -19.06
N GLN A 275 9.56 2.64 -19.27
CA GLN A 275 10.14 1.65 -20.15
C GLN A 275 10.15 0.23 -19.56
N ILE A 276 10.44 0.11 -18.27
CA ILE A 276 10.58 -1.20 -17.59
C ILE A 276 9.29 -2.06 -17.72
N PRO A 277 8.07 -1.57 -17.39
CA PRO A 277 6.86 -2.39 -17.53
C PRO A 277 6.48 -2.64 -18.97
N LYS A 278 6.82 -1.77 -19.93
CA LYS A 278 6.63 -2.03 -21.36
C LYS A 278 7.51 -3.17 -21.84
N ASP A 279 8.77 -3.19 -21.41
CA ASP A 279 9.69 -4.29 -21.73
C ASP A 279 9.23 -5.61 -21.08
N TYR A 280 8.61 -5.53 -19.89
CA TYR A 280 7.98 -6.68 -19.25
C TYR A 280 6.82 -7.21 -20.10
N LEU A 281 5.87 -6.33 -20.46
CA LEU A 281 4.69 -6.68 -21.26
C LEU A 281 5.04 -7.16 -22.67
N SER A 282 6.14 -6.68 -23.27
CA SER A 282 6.56 -7.13 -24.62
C SER A 282 6.81 -8.63 -24.72
N LYS A 283 6.95 -9.30 -23.58
CA LYS A 283 7.17 -10.75 -23.46
C LYS A 283 5.88 -11.52 -23.16
N THR A 284 4.74 -10.85 -23.05
CA THR A 284 3.42 -11.45 -22.88
C THR A 284 2.66 -11.47 -24.21
N GLN A 285 1.72 -12.41 -24.37
CA GLN A 285 0.88 -12.47 -25.58
C GLN A 285 -0.33 -11.53 -25.48
N ASN A 286 -0.85 -11.28 -24.26
CA ASN A 286 -2.07 -10.54 -23.98
C ASN A 286 -1.81 -9.38 -22.99
N GLY A 287 -0.76 -8.59 -23.26
CA GLY A 287 -0.39 -7.45 -22.43
C GLY A 287 -0.67 -6.13 -23.13
N GLY A 288 -1.36 -5.21 -22.45
CA GLY A 288 -1.57 -3.83 -22.87
C GLY A 288 -1.12 -2.84 -21.82
N PHE A 289 -0.88 -1.59 -22.21
CA PHE A 289 -0.57 -0.52 -21.27
C PHE A 289 -1.22 0.80 -21.67
N ILE A 290 -1.43 1.66 -20.68
CA ILE A 290 -1.91 3.03 -20.85
C ILE A 290 -1.01 3.94 -20.02
N GLU A 291 -0.36 4.90 -20.69
CA GLU A 291 0.41 5.92 -20.00
C GLU A 291 -0.49 7.02 -19.47
N LEU A 292 -0.22 7.44 -18.25
CA LEU A 292 -0.91 8.52 -17.55
C LEU A 292 0.09 9.61 -17.18
N ASP A 293 -0.28 10.87 -17.41
CA ASP A 293 0.54 12.03 -17.05
C ASP A 293 0.17 12.50 -15.64
N CYS A 294 0.37 11.63 -14.66
CA CYS A 294 0.09 11.88 -13.25
C CYS A 294 1.09 11.12 -12.36
N PRO A 295 1.19 11.48 -11.07
CA PRO A 295 2.03 10.80 -10.11
C PRO A 295 1.63 9.33 -9.84
N HIS A 296 2.47 8.62 -9.09
CA HIS A 296 2.45 7.19 -8.79
C HIS A 296 1.10 6.64 -8.30
N TYR A 297 0.33 7.40 -7.51
CA TYR A 297 -1.00 6.98 -7.02
C TYR A 297 -2.08 7.26 -8.08
N VAL A 298 -1.93 6.66 -9.27
CA VAL A 298 -2.78 6.91 -10.45
C VAL A 298 -4.28 6.81 -10.17
N HIS A 299 -4.69 5.96 -9.26
CA HIS A 299 -6.07 5.73 -8.83
C HIS A 299 -6.68 6.89 -8.02
N ASP A 300 -5.85 7.85 -7.57
CA ASP A 300 -6.31 9.07 -6.92
C ASP A 300 -6.45 10.25 -7.89
N TYR A 301 -5.74 10.19 -9.01
CA TYR A 301 -5.73 11.27 -10.02
C TYR A 301 -6.61 10.97 -11.22
N GLU A 302 -6.50 9.76 -11.78
CA GLU A 302 -7.11 9.39 -13.05
C GLU A 302 -8.21 8.32 -12.90
N TYR A 303 -8.81 8.20 -11.70
CA TYR A 303 -9.83 7.18 -11.38
C TYR A 303 -10.97 7.11 -12.40
N GLY A 304 -11.40 8.27 -12.94
CA GLY A 304 -12.45 8.32 -13.94
C GLY A 304 -12.06 7.75 -15.30
N ARG A 305 -10.81 7.96 -15.74
CA ARG A 305 -10.26 7.37 -16.97
C ARG A 305 -9.99 5.89 -16.75
N ILE A 306 -9.30 5.55 -15.66
CA ILE A 306 -8.95 4.17 -15.31
C ILE A 306 -10.20 3.29 -15.25
N SER A 307 -11.29 3.76 -14.62
CA SER A 307 -12.53 2.98 -14.52
C SER A 307 -13.17 2.67 -15.87
N LYS A 308 -13.06 3.57 -16.85
CA LYS A 308 -13.58 3.35 -18.23
C LYS A 308 -12.72 2.32 -18.98
N GLU A 309 -11.41 2.45 -18.88
CA GLU A 309 -10.46 1.55 -19.55
C GLU A 309 -10.53 0.13 -18.97
N ILE A 310 -10.75 0.00 -17.64
CA ILE A 310 -10.98 -1.29 -16.98
C ILE A 310 -12.21 -1.98 -17.59
N ARG A 311 -13.35 -1.29 -17.71
CA ARG A 311 -14.55 -1.85 -18.32
C ARG A 311 -14.28 -2.29 -19.75
N SER A 312 -13.69 -1.41 -20.55
CA SER A 312 -13.37 -1.72 -21.96
C SER A 312 -12.45 -2.93 -22.09
N PHE A 313 -11.48 -3.08 -21.19
CA PHE A 313 -10.57 -4.22 -21.16
C PHE A 313 -11.31 -5.50 -20.78
N LEU A 314 -12.15 -5.48 -19.75
CA LEU A 314 -12.87 -6.65 -19.26
C LEU A 314 -13.99 -7.11 -20.21
N ASP A 315 -14.60 -6.18 -20.98
CA ASP A 315 -15.57 -6.50 -22.02
C ASP A 315 -14.94 -7.35 -23.16
N THR A 316 -13.61 -7.36 -23.30
CA THR A 316 -12.93 -8.19 -24.31
C THR A 316 -12.87 -9.68 -23.93
N PHE A 317 -13.23 -10.05 -22.70
CA PHE A 317 -13.20 -11.43 -22.18
C PHE A 317 -14.59 -12.06 -22.07
N GLU A 318 -15.63 -11.36 -22.51
CA GLU A 318 -16.98 -11.91 -22.71
C GLU A 318 -17.07 -12.51 -24.14
#